data_1ac6a2466965437c19c4321d63020df6
#
_entry.id   1ac6a2466965437c19c4321d63020df6
#
_cell.length_a   1.000
_cell.length_b   1.000
_cell.length_c   1.000
_cell.angle_alpha   90.00
_cell.angle_beta   90.00
_cell.angle_gamma   90.00
#
_symmetry.space_group_name_H-M   'P 1'
#
loop_
_entity.id
_entity.type
_entity.pdbx_description
1 polymer ?
#
loop_
_entity_poly.entity_id
_entity_poly.type
_entity_poly.pdbx_seq_one_letter_code
_entity_poly.pdbx_strand_id
1 'polypeptide(L)'
;MVYASQITQAEAIKCGVEHWRRNRGRCMGAIYWQLNDCWPVASWSSIDYYGRWKALHYFAKKFFAPVLLSANEEGTKVEFHVTNETLNYFSGKVTWRLRDNFKILDTASKEITVKPLRSLLVETIDFKNKVITKDDARKLYVEYLLYTEGVLVSSGTSLFVRPKHFDFLNPELCYEVSEEEDNFIVNIKAKNFTKYVELDLREVDAVFEDNFFDIVGGSD
;
A
#
# COMPACT_ATOMS: atom_id res chain seq x y z
N MET A 1 13.19 -16.88 -3.46
CA MET A 1 11.87 -17.56 -3.42
C MET A 1 11.01 -17.12 -2.25
N VAL A 2 11.53 -17.07 -1.02
CA VAL A 2 10.77 -16.67 0.20
C VAL A 2 10.14 -15.28 0.07
N TYR A 3 10.90 -14.25 -0.27
CA TYR A 3 10.41 -12.88 -0.50
C TYR A 3 9.20 -12.81 -1.44
N ALA A 4 9.33 -13.37 -2.65
CA ALA A 4 8.24 -13.34 -3.64
C ALA A 4 6.98 -14.08 -3.15
N SER A 5 7.16 -15.17 -2.38
CA SER A 5 6.07 -15.93 -1.77
C SER A 5 5.34 -15.10 -0.72
N GLN A 6 6.06 -14.39 0.14
CA GLN A 6 5.49 -13.50 1.15
C GLN A 6 4.70 -12.35 0.51
N ILE A 7 5.25 -11.70 -0.52
CA ILE A 7 4.56 -10.63 -1.25
C ILE A 7 3.29 -11.16 -1.92
N THR A 8 3.35 -12.32 -2.57
CA THR A 8 2.17 -12.91 -3.23
C THR A 8 1.04 -13.18 -2.24
N GLN A 9 1.38 -13.72 -1.06
CA GLN A 9 0.40 -13.94 0.01
C GLN A 9 -0.19 -12.61 0.50
N ALA A 10 0.67 -11.63 0.80
CA ALA A 10 0.25 -10.34 1.32
C ALA A 10 -0.68 -9.60 0.36
N GLU A 11 -0.34 -9.55 -0.93
CA GLU A 11 -1.19 -8.94 -1.97
C GLU A 11 -2.52 -9.68 -2.16
N ALA A 12 -2.53 -11.01 -2.13
CA ALA A 12 -3.77 -11.78 -2.27
C ALA A 12 -4.73 -11.51 -1.10
N ILE A 13 -4.23 -11.50 0.14
CA ILE A 13 -5.05 -11.22 1.33
C ILE A 13 -5.50 -9.75 1.33
N LYS A 14 -4.61 -8.80 1.02
CA LYS A 14 -4.93 -7.38 0.88
C LYS A 14 -6.08 -7.17 -0.12
N CYS A 15 -5.99 -7.74 -1.32
CA CYS A 15 -7.01 -7.64 -2.35
C CYS A 15 -8.40 -8.08 -1.82
N GLY A 16 -8.47 -9.22 -1.13
CA GLY A 16 -9.70 -9.73 -0.53
C GLY A 16 -10.23 -8.81 0.57
N VAL A 17 -9.39 -8.42 1.53
CA VAL A 17 -9.80 -7.58 2.67
C VAL A 17 -10.25 -6.20 2.20
N GLU A 18 -9.51 -5.56 1.29
CA GLU A 18 -9.90 -4.26 0.75
C GLU A 18 -11.21 -4.34 -0.04
N HIS A 19 -11.42 -5.42 -0.82
CA HIS A 19 -12.69 -5.65 -1.49
C HIS A 19 -13.84 -5.73 -0.50
N TRP A 20 -13.71 -6.50 0.58
CA TRP A 20 -14.75 -6.62 1.61
C TRP A 20 -14.98 -5.29 2.34
N ARG A 21 -13.93 -4.53 2.64
CA ARG A 21 -14.05 -3.21 3.27
C ARG A 21 -14.76 -2.21 2.36
N ARG A 22 -14.50 -2.21 1.06
CA ARG A 22 -15.26 -1.39 0.08
C ARG A 22 -16.75 -1.74 0.08
N ASN A 23 -17.09 -3.00 0.31
CA ASN A 23 -18.47 -3.51 0.38
C ASN A 23 -19.06 -3.51 1.80
N ARG A 24 -18.59 -2.59 2.66
CA ARG A 24 -19.12 -2.45 4.01
C ARG A 24 -20.63 -2.23 4.01
N GLY A 25 -21.35 -2.94 4.90
CA GLY A 25 -22.80 -3.01 4.94
C GLY A 25 -23.32 -4.36 4.42
N ARG A 26 -22.66 -4.96 3.42
CA ARG A 26 -22.86 -6.33 2.99
C ARG A 26 -21.85 -7.26 3.67
N CYS A 27 -20.57 -6.87 3.71
CA CYS A 27 -19.52 -7.55 4.43
C CYS A 27 -19.12 -6.70 5.64
N MET A 28 -19.17 -7.26 6.85
CA MET A 28 -18.98 -6.54 8.11
C MET A 28 -17.66 -6.88 8.81
N GLY A 29 -16.85 -7.75 8.24
CA GLY A 29 -15.55 -8.10 8.79
C GLY A 29 -14.82 -9.11 7.92
N ALA A 30 -13.53 -9.27 8.18
CA ALA A 30 -12.66 -10.23 7.53
C ALA A 30 -11.71 -10.83 8.55
N ILE A 31 -11.44 -12.11 8.44
CA ILE A 31 -10.49 -12.85 9.26
C ILE A 31 -9.55 -13.59 8.29
N TYR A 32 -8.25 -13.49 8.53
CA TYR A 32 -7.30 -14.32 7.81
C TYR A 32 -6.68 -15.38 8.71
N TRP A 33 -6.34 -16.49 8.17
CA TRP A 33 -5.66 -17.58 8.82
C TRP A 33 -4.19 -17.57 8.43
N GLN A 34 -3.24 -17.37 9.32
CA GLN A 34 -3.40 -17.18 10.76
C GLN A 34 -2.39 -16.14 11.26
N LEU A 35 -2.54 -15.67 12.51
CA LEU A 35 -1.68 -14.63 13.06
C LEU A 35 -0.22 -15.09 13.19
N ASN A 36 0.03 -16.20 13.92
CA ASN A 36 1.40 -16.65 14.21
C ASN A 36 1.56 -18.17 14.12
N ASP A 37 2.80 -18.60 13.97
CA ASP A 37 3.18 -20.01 14.03
C ASP A 37 3.37 -20.49 15.46
N CYS A 38 3.05 -21.75 15.71
CA CYS A 38 3.29 -22.43 17.00
C CYS A 38 4.54 -23.33 16.96
N TRP A 39 5.21 -23.47 15.82
CA TRP A 39 6.45 -24.19 15.61
C TRP A 39 7.20 -23.64 14.39
N PRO A 40 8.53 -23.86 14.25
CA PRO A 40 9.29 -23.39 13.09
C PRO A 40 8.88 -24.13 11.83
N VAL A 41 8.20 -23.44 10.91
CA VAL A 41 7.70 -24.04 9.66
C VAL A 41 7.48 -22.95 8.59
N ALA A 42 7.51 -23.32 7.33
CA ALA A 42 6.98 -22.49 6.25
C ALA A 42 5.46 -22.60 6.23
N SER A 43 4.77 -21.52 6.51
CA SER A 43 3.32 -21.48 6.68
C SER A 43 2.68 -20.19 6.17
N TRP A 44 1.38 -20.16 6.27
CA TRP A 44 0.51 -19.02 5.97
C TRP A 44 0.39 -17.97 7.08
N SER A 45 1.05 -18.14 8.24
CA SER A 45 1.03 -17.16 9.32
C SER A 45 1.61 -15.82 8.91
N SER A 46 1.18 -14.74 9.54
CA SER A 46 1.74 -13.40 9.35
C SER A 46 2.95 -13.10 10.24
N ILE A 47 3.08 -13.82 11.37
CA ILE A 47 4.23 -13.79 12.28
C ILE A 47 4.80 -15.19 12.35
N ASP A 48 6.11 -15.34 12.23
CA ASP A 48 6.73 -16.65 12.33
C ASP A 48 6.89 -17.11 13.80
N TYR A 49 7.38 -18.34 13.98
CA TYR A 49 7.60 -18.91 15.31
C TYR A 49 8.54 -18.10 16.21
N TYR A 50 9.50 -17.39 15.61
CA TYR A 50 10.48 -16.57 16.34
C TYR A 50 10.01 -15.14 16.60
N GLY A 51 8.77 -14.80 16.22
CA GLY A 51 8.20 -13.48 16.40
C GLY A 51 8.51 -12.49 15.27
N ARG A 52 9.13 -12.92 14.18
CA ARG A 52 9.46 -12.05 13.04
C ARG A 52 8.21 -11.78 12.21
N TRP A 53 8.01 -10.53 11.85
CA TRP A 53 6.89 -10.13 11.02
C TRP A 53 7.19 -10.43 9.55
N LYS A 54 6.29 -11.17 8.92
CA LYS A 54 6.29 -11.41 7.48
C LYS A 54 5.61 -10.26 6.73
N ALA A 55 5.75 -10.18 5.41
CA ALA A 55 5.10 -9.15 4.59
C ALA A 55 3.60 -9.00 4.89
N LEU A 56 2.89 -10.12 5.08
CA LEU A 56 1.46 -10.10 5.39
C LEU A 56 1.15 -9.30 6.67
N HIS A 57 2.01 -9.32 7.70
CA HIS A 57 1.73 -8.61 8.94
C HIS A 57 1.83 -7.08 8.77
N TYR A 58 2.82 -6.60 8.02
CA TYR A 58 2.94 -5.19 7.65
C TYR A 58 1.76 -4.73 6.77
N PHE A 59 1.34 -5.57 5.83
CA PHE A 59 0.16 -5.29 5.02
C PHE A 59 -1.12 -5.27 5.87
N ALA A 60 -1.26 -6.20 6.84
CA ALA A 60 -2.40 -6.27 7.74
C ALA A 60 -2.53 -5.01 8.61
N LYS A 61 -1.42 -4.47 9.10
CA LYS A 61 -1.38 -3.19 9.81
C LYS A 61 -2.02 -2.08 8.97
N LYS A 62 -1.80 -2.07 7.65
CA LYS A 62 -2.35 -1.07 6.72
C LYS A 62 -3.81 -1.37 6.34
N PHE A 63 -4.10 -2.57 5.84
CA PHE A 63 -5.46 -2.86 5.35
C PHE A 63 -6.50 -3.06 6.47
N PHE A 64 -6.10 -3.19 7.72
CA PHE A 64 -6.99 -3.13 8.91
C PHE A 64 -6.94 -1.79 9.65
N ALA A 65 -6.25 -0.78 9.13
CA ALA A 65 -6.27 0.55 9.73
C ALA A 65 -7.72 1.07 9.88
N PRO A 66 -8.05 1.81 10.96
CA PRO A 66 -9.41 2.30 11.21
C PRO A 66 -9.98 3.12 10.05
N VAL A 67 -9.13 3.90 9.39
CA VAL A 67 -9.47 4.63 8.16
C VAL A 67 -8.54 4.16 7.05
N LEU A 68 -9.11 3.72 5.94
CA LEU A 68 -8.36 3.17 4.81
C LEU A 68 -8.79 3.81 3.49
N LEU A 69 -7.82 4.30 2.74
CA LEU A 69 -7.98 4.60 1.30
C LEU A 69 -7.53 3.38 0.51
N SER A 70 -8.40 2.84 -0.32
CA SER A 70 -8.11 1.70 -1.20
C SER A 70 -8.49 2.01 -2.64
N ALA A 71 -7.79 1.41 -3.59
CA ALA A 71 -8.09 1.47 -5.00
C ALA A 71 -8.67 0.13 -5.50
N ASN A 72 -9.55 0.20 -6.49
CA ASN A 72 -10.05 -0.94 -7.25
C ASN A 72 -9.77 -0.69 -8.73
N GLU A 73 -8.95 -1.54 -9.34
CA GLU A 73 -8.49 -1.37 -10.70
C GLU A 73 -9.25 -2.30 -11.65
N GLU A 74 -9.74 -1.74 -12.75
CA GLU A 74 -10.31 -2.50 -13.86
C GLU A 74 -9.83 -1.92 -15.20
N GLY A 75 -8.82 -2.54 -15.78
CA GLY A 75 -8.18 -2.05 -17.00
C GLY A 75 -7.51 -0.68 -16.79
N THR A 76 -8.05 0.36 -17.43
CA THR A 76 -7.59 1.75 -17.26
C THR A 76 -8.38 2.54 -16.22
N LYS A 77 -9.43 1.94 -15.64
CA LYS A 77 -10.25 2.57 -14.61
C LYS A 77 -9.70 2.28 -13.23
N VAL A 78 -9.72 3.28 -12.39
CA VAL A 78 -9.38 3.19 -10.97
C VAL A 78 -10.48 3.85 -10.15
N GLU A 79 -11.04 3.10 -9.20
CA GLU A 79 -12.03 3.58 -8.25
C GLU A 79 -11.35 3.77 -6.89
N PHE A 80 -11.45 4.97 -6.33
CA PHE A 80 -10.93 5.26 -5.00
C PHE A 80 -12.04 5.18 -3.96
N HIS A 81 -11.79 4.41 -2.91
CA HIS A 81 -12.74 4.24 -1.81
C HIS A 81 -12.08 4.60 -0.49
N VAL A 82 -12.80 5.33 0.37
CA VAL A 82 -12.40 5.53 1.77
C VAL A 82 -13.36 4.80 2.68
N THR A 83 -12.83 3.88 3.47
CA THR A 83 -13.59 3.14 4.48
C THR A 83 -13.26 3.69 5.87
N ASN A 84 -14.28 4.11 6.60
CA ASN A 84 -14.19 4.59 7.98
C ASN A 84 -14.82 3.56 8.92
N GLU A 85 -13.99 2.90 9.73
CA GLU A 85 -14.41 1.93 10.75
C GLU A 85 -14.53 2.56 12.14
N THR A 86 -14.33 3.88 12.25
CA THR A 86 -14.50 4.59 13.51
C THR A 86 -15.97 4.91 13.80
N LEU A 87 -16.27 5.31 15.03
CA LEU A 87 -17.59 5.77 15.46
C LEU A 87 -17.83 7.26 15.22
N ASN A 88 -16.85 7.96 14.64
CA ASN A 88 -16.90 9.37 14.35
C ASN A 88 -16.92 9.64 12.84
N TYR A 89 -17.41 10.81 12.43
CA TYR A 89 -17.21 11.29 11.08
C TYR A 89 -15.71 11.47 10.82
N PHE A 90 -15.27 11.08 9.65
CA PHE A 90 -13.92 11.33 9.18
C PHE A 90 -13.95 12.33 8.03
N SER A 91 -13.22 13.43 8.17
CA SER A 91 -13.04 14.43 7.10
C SER A 91 -11.57 14.45 6.66
N GLY A 92 -11.35 14.56 5.36
CA GLY A 92 -9.99 14.55 4.81
C GLY A 92 -9.99 14.88 3.33
N LYS A 93 -8.79 14.84 2.76
CA LYS A 93 -8.54 15.12 1.35
C LYS A 93 -7.88 13.91 0.69
N VAL A 94 -8.53 13.36 -0.33
CA VAL A 94 -7.94 12.36 -1.22
C VAL A 94 -7.25 13.07 -2.37
N THR A 95 -6.01 12.72 -2.61
CA THR A 95 -5.22 13.18 -3.77
C THR A 95 -4.77 11.97 -4.57
N TRP A 96 -4.85 12.04 -5.88
CA TRP A 96 -4.29 11.02 -6.77
C TRP A 96 -3.44 11.66 -7.85
N ARG A 97 -2.42 10.91 -8.28
CA ARG A 97 -1.46 11.36 -9.28
C ARG A 97 -1.18 10.23 -10.27
N LEU A 98 -1.36 10.49 -11.54
CA LEU A 98 -0.82 9.63 -12.59
C LEU A 98 0.65 9.95 -12.76
N ARG A 99 1.50 8.94 -12.70
CA ARG A 99 2.95 9.11 -12.75
C ARG A 99 3.59 8.27 -13.84
N ASP A 100 4.66 8.81 -14.42
CA ASP A 100 5.66 8.08 -15.17
C ASP A 100 6.96 8.13 -14.36
N ASN A 101 7.27 7.05 -13.68
CA ASN A 101 8.34 6.99 -12.69
C ASN A 101 8.20 8.12 -11.65
N PHE A 102 9.11 9.10 -11.59
CA PHE A 102 9.02 10.25 -10.66
C PHE A 102 8.17 11.40 -11.21
N LYS A 103 7.91 11.45 -12.51
CA LYS A 103 7.20 12.56 -13.14
C LYS A 103 5.69 12.45 -12.92
N ILE A 104 5.09 13.53 -12.44
CA ILE A 104 3.63 13.65 -12.35
C ILE A 104 3.11 14.10 -13.72
N LEU A 105 2.26 13.27 -14.33
CA LEU A 105 1.61 13.55 -15.62
C LEU A 105 0.24 14.18 -15.44
N ASP A 106 -0.44 13.84 -14.34
CA ASP A 106 -1.76 14.33 -14.00
C ASP A 106 -1.96 14.27 -12.49
N THR A 107 -2.73 15.20 -11.92
CA THR A 107 -3.03 15.21 -10.50
C THR A 107 -4.40 15.85 -10.27
N ALA A 108 -5.15 15.30 -9.33
CA ALA A 108 -6.36 15.92 -8.84
C ALA A 108 -6.58 15.54 -7.38
N SER A 109 -7.52 16.22 -6.73
CA SER A 109 -7.86 15.95 -5.34
C SER A 109 -9.32 16.24 -5.07
N LYS A 110 -9.85 15.63 -4.01
CA LYS A 110 -11.23 15.78 -3.56
C LYS A 110 -11.31 15.81 -2.04
N GLU A 111 -11.96 16.82 -1.50
CA GLU A 111 -12.33 16.86 -0.09
C GLU A 111 -13.49 15.88 0.15
N ILE A 112 -13.43 15.16 1.25
CA ILE A 112 -14.41 14.14 1.60
C ILE A 112 -14.83 14.23 3.06
N THR A 113 -16.04 13.77 3.33
CA THR A 113 -16.50 13.44 4.68
C THR A 113 -17.18 12.08 4.65
N VAL A 114 -16.65 11.13 5.42
CA VAL A 114 -17.13 9.76 5.50
C VAL A 114 -17.83 9.53 6.84
N LYS A 115 -19.08 9.07 6.78
CA LYS A 115 -19.86 8.76 7.98
C LYS A 115 -19.23 7.63 8.79
N PRO A 116 -19.52 7.55 10.10
CA PRO A 116 -19.13 6.40 10.92
C PRO A 116 -19.55 5.08 10.30
N LEU A 117 -18.66 4.09 10.37
CA LEU A 117 -18.93 2.72 9.95
C LEU A 117 -19.44 2.61 8.50
N ARG A 118 -18.84 3.39 7.58
CA ARG A 118 -19.22 3.43 6.15
C ARG A 118 -18.02 3.37 5.24
N SER A 119 -18.26 2.89 4.03
CA SER A 119 -17.37 3.06 2.88
C SER A 119 -17.97 4.07 1.91
N LEU A 120 -17.13 4.94 1.37
CA LEU A 120 -17.48 5.97 0.40
C LEU A 120 -16.68 5.74 -0.88
N LEU A 121 -17.36 5.57 -2.02
CA LEU A 121 -16.74 5.74 -3.33
C LEU A 121 -16.44 7.24 -3.52
N VAL A 122 -15.16 7.57 -3.52
CA VAL A 122 -14.70 8.96 -3.65
C VAL A 122 -14.79 9.42 -5.09
N GLU A 123 -14.20 8.63 -6.00
CA GLU A 123 -14.14 8.97 -7.42
C GLU A 123 -13.84 7.72 -8.26
N THR A 124 -14.29 7.72 -9.51
CA THR A 124 -13.93 6.74 -10.54
C THR A 124 -13.27 7.46 -11.70
N ILE A 125 -12.04 7.12 -12.01
CA ILE A 125 -11.26 7.76 -13.06
C ILE A 125 -10.89 6.74 -14.13
N ASP A 126 -11.16 7.08 -15.39
CA ASP A 126 -10.73 6.29 -16.54
C ASP A 126 -9.54 6.97 -17.22
N PHE A 127 -8.37 6.39 -17.07
CA PHE A 127 -7.12 6.87 -17.65
C PHE A 127 -6.90 6.48 -19.10
N LYS A 128 -7.91 5.97 -19.82
CA LYS A 128 -7.80 5.49 -21.22
C LYS A 128 -7.19 6.51 -22.20
N ASN A 129 -7.36 7.81 -21.93
CA ASN A 129 -6.80 8.87 -22.76
C ASN A 129 -5.30 9.16 -22.47
N LYS A 130 -4.75 8.54 -21.42
CA LYS A 130 -3.35 8.67 -20.97
C LYS A 130 -2.60 7.34 -21.11
N VAL A 131 -3.28 6.23 -20.82
CA VAL A 131 -2.76 4.87 -20.95
C VAL A 131 -3.33 4.30 -22.24
N ILE A 132 -2.70 4.67 -23.36
CA ILE A 132 -3.21 4.37 -24.72
C ILE A 132 -2.64 3.06 -25.24
N THR A 133 -1.37 2.80 -24.95
CA THR A 133 -0.63 1.63 -25.44
C THR A 133 -0.35 0.63 -24.33
N LYS A 134 0.03 -0.59 -24.73
CA LYS A 134 0.54 -1.57 -23.76
C LYS A 134 1.83 -1.11 -23.08
N ASP A 135 2.61 -0.28 -23.75
CA ASP A 135 3.85 0.29 -23.25
C ASP A 135 3.56 1.31 -22.15
N ASP A 136 2.55 2.18 -22.35
CA ASP A 136 2.09 3.10 -21.31
C ASP A 136 1.64 2.34 -20.06
N ALA A 137 0.85 1.28 -20.24
CA ALA A 137 0.35 0.46 -19.12
C ALA A 137 1.48 -0.22 -18.32
N ARG A 138 2.66 -0.41 -18.91
CA ARG A 138 3.84 -1.00 -18.28
C ARG A 138 4.74 0.00 -17.56
N LYS A 139 4.54 1.30 -17.78
CA LYS A 139 5.39 2.38 -17.24
C LYS A 139 4.63 3.34 -16.34
N LEU A 140 3.32 3.50 -16.59
CA LEU A 140 2.50 4.42 -15.84
C LEU A 140 1.87 3.74 -14.63
N TYR A 141 1.73 4.50 -13.55
CA TYR A 141 1.06 4.04 -12.33
C TYR A 141 0.33 5.20 -11.66
N VAL A 142 -0.58 4.87 -10.76
CA VAL A 142 -1.32 5.85 -9.97
C VAL A 142 -0.85 5.80 -8.52
N GLU A 143 -0.41 6.92 -7.99
CA GLU A 143 -0.23 7.16 -6.56
C GLU A 143 -1.51 7.75 -5.98
N TYR A 144 -1.94 7.30 -4.81
CA TYR A 144 -3.09 7.85 -4.10
C TYR A 144 -2.80 8.03 -2.62
N LEU A 145 -3.30 9.15 -2.07
CA LEU A 145 -2.93 9.68 -0.76
C LEU A 145 -4.19 10.22 -0.06
N LEU A 146 -4.35 9.90 1.22
CA LEU A 146 -5.41 10.45 2.07
C LEU A 146 -4.78 11.25 3.21
N TYR A 147 -5.15 12.51 3.29
CA TYR A 147 -4.72 13.42 4.35
C TYR A 147 -5.90 13.85 5.21
N THR A 148 -5.64 14.06 6.51
CA THR A 148 -6.50 14.80 7.42
C THR A 148 -5.65 15.80 8.19
N GLU A 149 -6.05 17.05 8.24
CA GLU A 149 -5.32 18.14 8.94
C GLU A 149 -3.83 18.22 8.57
N GLY A 150 -3.50 17.89 7.32
CA GLY A 150 -2.12 17.88 6.82
C GLY A 150 -1.33 16.60 7.13
N VAL A 151 -1.89 15.66 7.90
CA VAL A 151 -1.25 14.38 8.23
C VAL A 151 -1.66 13.32 7.22
N LEU A 152 -0.68 12.56 6.72
CA LEU A 152 -0.92 11.40 5.85
C LEU A 152 -1.50 10.25 6.67
N VAL A 153 -2.71 9.80 6.32
CA VAL A 153 -3.44 8.74 7.03
C VAL A 153 -3.34 7.41 6.29
N SER A 154 -3.40 7.45 4.97
CA SER A 154 -3.38 6.24 4.14
C SER A 154 -2.84 6.57 2.76
N SER A 155 -2.06 5.67 2.20
CA SER A 155 -1.50 5.82 0.84
C SER A 155 -1.36 4.49 0.16
N GLY A 156 -1.19 4.52 -1.16
CA GLY A 156 -0.88 3.35 -1.95
C GLY A 156 -0.57 3.67 -3.39
N THR A 157 -0.24 2.63 -4.14
CA THR A 157 0.01 2.70 -5.57
C THR A 157 -0.79 1.64 -6.32
N SER A 158 -1.19 1.95 -7.54
CA SER A 158 -1.95 1.08 -8.43
C SER A 158 -1.28 1.01 -9.79
N LEU A 159 -1.11 -0.19 -10.32
CA LEU A 159 -0.50 -0.45 -11.63
C LEU A 159 -1.58 -0.84 -12.63
N PHE A 160 -1.41 -0.47 -13.90
CA PHE A 160 -2.31 -0.90 -14.99
C PHE A 160 -1.99 -2.30 -15.53
N VAL A 161 -0.92 -2.91 -15.02
CA VAL A 161 -0.52 -4.30 -15.32
C VAL A 161 -0.12 -5.02 -14.03
N ARG A 162 -0.07 -6.35 -14.08
CA ARG A 162 0.49 -7.11 -12.94
C ARG A 162 1.95 -6.69 -12.69
N PRO A 163 2.43 -6.63 -11.45
CA PRO A 163 3.79 -6.17 -11.13
C PRO A 163 4.90 -6.84 -11.96
N LYS A 164 4.78 -8.13 -12.28
CA LYS A 164 5.74 -8.87 -13.11
C LYS A 164 5.84 -8.38 -14.58
N HIS A 165 4.91 -7.55 -15.02
CA HIS A 165 4.87 -6.99 -16.37
C HIS A 165 5.17 -5.49 -16.38
N PHE A 166 5.34 -4.88 -15.22
CA PHE A 166 5.70 -3.48 -15.11
C PHE A 166 7.21 -3.30 -15.37
N ASP A 167 7.57 -2.28 -16.13
CA ASP A 167 8.96 -1.99 -16.52
C ASP A 167 9.66 -1.17 -15.42
N PHE A 168 9.95 -1.84 -14.29
CA PHE A 168 10.69 -1.19 -13.20
C PHE A 168 12.10 -0.81 -13.66
N LEU A 169 12.47 0.45 -13.40
CA LEU A 169 13.85 0.91 -13.55
C LEU A 169 14.67 0.50 -12.32
N ASN A 170 16.01 0.55 -12.42
CA ASN A 170 16.86 0.37 -11.25
C ASN A 170 16.51 1.44 -10.20
N PRO A 171 16.07 1.07 -8.98
CA PRO A 171 15.62 2.03 -7.98
C PRO A 171 16.72 2.98 -7.50
N GLU A 172 18.00 2.62 -7.63
CA GLU A 172 19.15 3.37 -7.09
C GLU A 172 18.88 3.79 -5.64
N LEU A 173 18.58 2.76 -4.80
CA LEU A 173 18.28 2.95 -3.39
C LEU A 173 19.49 3.52 -2.65
N CYS A 174 19.25 4.54 -1.82
CA CYS A 174 20.17 4.99 -0.81
C CYS A 174 19.47 5.05 0.54
N TYR A 175 20.22 4.87 1.61
CA TYR A 175 19.70 4.93 2.96
C TYR A 175 20.68 5.62 3.90
N GLU A 176 20.10 6.24 4.93
CA GLU A 176 20.84 6.84 6.05
C GLU A 176 20.24 6.30 7.34
N VAL A 177 21.09 6.01 8.31
CA VAL A 177 20.67 5.56 9.64
C VAL A 177 21.08 6.59 10.66
N SER A 178 20.16 7.05 11.48
CA SER A 178 20.41 7.90 12.64
C SER A 178 19.86 7.24 13.91
N GLU A 179 20.41 7.59 15.05
CA GLU A 179 19.95 7.15 16.35
C GLU A 179 19.21 8.30 17.03
N GLU A 180 17.98 8.04 17.47
CA GLU A 180 17.14 9.00 18.18
C GLU A 180 16.57 8.32 19.44
N GLU A 181 17.01 8.80 20.61
CA GLU A 181 16.66 8.19 21.91
C GLU A 181 16.97 6.69 21.94
N ASP A 182 15.96 5.83 22.05
CA ASP A 182 16.10 4.37 22.08
C ASP A 182 15.77 3.71 20.73
N ASN A 183 15.68 4.48 19.64
CA ASN A 183 15.29 3.99 18.32
C ASN A 183 16.34 4.31 17.26
N PHE A 184 16.41 3.46 16.25
CA PHE A 184 17.14 3.74 15.02
C PHE A 184 16.15 4.19 13.94
N ILE A 185 16.43 5.36 13.35
CA ILE A 185 15.65 5.88 12.20
C ILE A 185 16.39 5.52 10.92
N VAL A 186 15.73 4.81 10.04
CA VAL A 186 16.25 4.45 8.73
C VAL A 186 15.52 5.27 7.67
N ASN A 187 16.19 6.27 7.12
CA ASN A 187 15.69 7.06 6.01
C ASN A 187 16.10 6.42 4.69
N ILE A 188 15.13 6.11 3.83
CA ILE A 188 15.36 5.45 2.56
C ILE A 188 14.82 6.30 1.43
N LYS A 189 15.63 6.50 0.39
CA LYS A 189 15.25 7.19 -0.83
C LYS A 189 15.47 6.30 -2.04
N ALA A 190 14.60 6.45 -3.04
CA ALA A 190 14.74 5.82 -4.34
C ALA A 190 14.73 6.90 -5.42
N LYS A 191 15.59 6.79 -6.41
CA LYS A 191 15.56 7.65 -7.58
C LYS A 191 14.41 7.30 -8.51
N ASN A 192 14.06 6.02 -8.59
CA ASN A 192 13.01 5.51 -9.45
C ASN A 192 11.95 4.79 -8.62
N PHE A 193 10.71 4.77 -9.12
CA PHE A 193 9.61 4.06 -8.48
C PHE A 193 9.97 2.60 -8.22
N THR A 194 9.75 2.17 -7.00
CA THR A 194 9.97 0.78 -6.60
C THR A 194 8.87 0.29 -5.66
N LYS A 195 8.57 -1.00 -5.75
CA LYS A 195 7.56 -1.66 -4.92
C LYS A 195 8.21 -2.68 -3.99
N TYR A 196 7.55 -2.86 -2.85
CA TYR A 196 7.85 -3.92 -1.89
C TYR A 196 9.28 -3.87 -1.36
N VAL A 197 9.76 -2.67 -1.01
CA VAL A 197 11.09 -2.52 -0.40
C VAL A 197 11.12 -3.24 0.93
N GLU A 198 12.02 -4.22 1.03
CA GLU A 198 12.25 -5.02 2.22
C GLU A 198 13.49 -4.50 2.97
N LEU A 199 13.33 -4.29 4.27
CA LEU A 199 14.41 -4.02 5.21
C LEU A 199 14.69 -5.29 6.01
N ASP A 200 15.95 -5.65 6.11
CA ASP A 200 16.41 -6.80 6.88
C ASP A 200 17.77 -6.52 7.51
N LEU A 201 18.04 -7.10 8.67
CA LEU A 201 19.31 -7.03 9.37
C LEU A 201 19.98 -8.40 9.37
N ARG A 202 21.29 -8.44 9.08
CA ARG A 202 21.99 -9.72 8.86
C ARG A 202 22.14 -10.59 10.12
N GLU A 203 22.26 -9.97 11.31
CA GLU A 203 22.64 -10.68 12.52
C GLU A 203 21.64 -10.52 13.67
N VAL A 204 20.62 -9.68 13.49
CA VAL A 204 19.64 -9.35 14.52
C VAL A 204 18.25 -9.33 13.92
N ASP A 205 17.31 -9.93 14.59
CA ASP A 205 15.90 -9.77 14.23
C ASP A 205 15.38 -8.41 14.72
N ALA A 206 14.68 -7.69 13.85
CA ALA A 206 14.05 -6.42 14.20
C ALA A 206 12.61 -6.33 13.65
N VAL A 207 11.77 -5.60 14.35
CA VAL A 207 10.46 -5.18 13.86
C VAL A 207 10.57 -3.72 13.48
N PHE A 208 10.41 -3.43 12.19
CA PHE A 208 10.39 -2.07 11.68
C PHE A 208 9.00 -1.45 11.89
N GLU A 209 8.92 -0.13 11.90
CA GLU A 209 7.64 0.57 11.91
C GLU A 209 6.82 0.25 10.67
N ASP A 210 7.47 0.20 9.49
CA ASP A 210 6.93 -0.28 8.23
C ASP A 210 7.97 -1.11 7.46
N ASN A 211 7.50 -2.02 6.60
CA ASN A 211 8.33 -2.83 5.73
C ASN A 211 7.53 -3.32 4.53
N PHE A 212 8.20 -3.79 3.49
CA PHE A 212 7.57 -4.20 2.22
C PHE A 212 6.70 -3.09 1.60
N PHE A 213 7.16 -1.85 1.71
CA PHE A 213 6.46 -0.65 1.24
C PHE A 213 6.89 -0.22 -0.16
N ASP A 214 6.09 0.62 -0.77
CA ASP A 214 6.41 1.24 -2.05
C ASP A 214 7.11 2.59 -1.82
N ILE A 215 8.12 2.91 -2.64
CA ILE A 215 8.73 4.23 -2.69
C ILE A 215 8.44 4.85 -4.04
N VAL A 216 7.78 6.00 -4.03
CA VAL A 216 7.54 6.82 -5.20
C VAL A 216 8.82 7.58 -5.51
N GLY A 217 9.38 7.36 -6.69
CA GLY A 217 10.64 7.98 -7.10
C GLY A 217 10.56 9.52 -7.12
N GLY A 218 11.68 10.17 -6.80
CA GLY A 218 11.79 11.63 -6.80
C GLY A 218 11.11 12.35 -5.65
N SER A 219 10.74 11.65 -4.57
CA SER A 219 10.40 12.29 -3.30
C SER A 219 11.69 12.70 -2.58
N ASP A 220 11.88 14.01 -2.42
CA ASP A 220 12.90 14.57 -1.54
C ASP A 220 12.52 14.32 -0.08
#